data_e8b11263b7e7a106bf0766b066635ac1
#
_entry.id   e8b11263b7e7a106bf0766b066635ac1
#
_cell.length_a   1.000
_cell.length_b   1.000
_cell.length_c   1.000
_cell.angle_alpha   90.00
_cell.angle_beta   90.00
_cell.angle_gamma   90.00
#
_symmetry.space_group_name_H-M   'P 1'
#
loop_
_entity.id
_entity.type
_entity.pdbx_description
1 polymer ?
#
loop_
_entity_poly.entity_id
_entity_poly.type
_entity_poly.pdbx_seq_one_letter_code
_entity_poly.pdbx_strand_id
1 'polypeptide(L)'
;EALRGRILDCKSNIVLTADEGYRAGKTIPLKANTDKAIEGGEGCPDVSTVLVLKRTGGDIAWNDSRDVWWHEIVEEQDDVCEPEKMNAEDPLFILYTSGSTGKPKGVLHTTGGYLVYASLTHEYVFDYKPGEIYWCTADVGWITGHSYIVYGPLANGAISLVFEGVPSYPDCSRFWQVVDKHQVNIFYTAPTAIRALLSKGDEFVKKTDRSSLRILGTVGEPINHEAWVWYHDVVGDGRCPIVDTWWQTETGGHMITPLPCHSLKPGKAQKPFFGVKAALVDNDGLILDDSNTERDERGAIEGNLVIEDSWPGQMRTVYGDHERFIQTYFSTFKGKYFTGDGARRDRDGDYRITGRVDDVINVSGHRLGTAEIEEAMDEHPLVSEAAVVGYPHDVKGQGIYAYVTLLVGTEPSDDIKKEIIQSVRSIIGPIATPDVIHWAPALPKTRSGKIMRRILRKIAANEVDSLGDVSTLAEPGVVKDLIKGRVDV
;
A
#
# COMPACT_ATOMS: atom_id res chain seq x y z
N GLU A 1 5.90 -15.17 14.85
CA GLU A 1 6.63 -15.90 13.77
C GLU A 1 7.21 -14.92 12.75
N ALA A 2 6.43 -14.00 12.18
CA ALA A 2 6.89 -13.02 11.20
C ALA A 2 8.02 -12.11 11.73
N LEU A 3 7.92 -11.61 12.96
CA LEU A 3 8.95 -10.78 13.57
C LEU A 3 10.23 -11.59 13.80
N ARG A 4 10.11 -12.82 14.31
CA ARG A 4 11.28 -13.73 14.50
C ARG A 4 11.99 -13.99 13.18
N GLY A 5 11.25 -14.33 12.12
CA GLY A 5 11.85 -14.58 10.80
C GLY A 5 12.65 -13.40 10.26
N ARG A 6 12.20 -12.17 10.51
CA ARG A 6 12.92 -10.95 10.13
C ARG A 6 14.17 -10.73 10.96
N ILE A 7 14.08 -10.88 12.29
CA ILE A 7 15.23 -10.75 13.20
C ILE A 7 16.36 -11.74 12.81
N LEU A 8 15.98 -12.99 12.56
CA LEU A 8 16.93 -14.03 12.14
C LEU A 8 17.54 -13.76 10.76
N ASP A 9 16.73 -13.34 9.79
CA ASP A 9 17.20 -13.07 8.43
C ASP A 9 18.17 -11.89 8.36
N CYS A 10 17.86 -10.78 9.05
CA CYS A 10 18.75 -9.61 9.11
C CYS A 10 19.84 -9.72 10.19
N LYS A 11 19.89 -10.81 10.95
CA LYS A 11 20.86 -11.04 12.03
C LYS A 11 20.93 -9.88 13.03
N SER A 12 19.75 -9.37 13.41
CA SER A 12 19.66 -8.25 14.33
C SER A 12 20.04 -8.68 15.74
N ASN A 13 20.92 -7.94 16.37
CA ASN A 13 21.34 -8.15 17.77
C ASN A 13 20.69 -7.15 18.74
N ILE A 14 20.06 -6.11 18.22
CA ILE A 14 19.31 -5.12 19.01
C ILE A 14 17.88 -5.07 18.47
N VAL A 15 16.90 -5.07 19.38
CA VAL A 15 15.48 -4.86 19.04
C VAL A 15 14.97 -3.64 19.80
N LEU A 16 14.37 -2.69 19.08
CA LEU A 16 13.68 -1.55 19.69
C LEU A 16 12.19 -1.80 19.69
N THR A 17 11.53 -1.64 20.84
CA THR A 17 10.09 -1.82 21.00
C THR A 17 9.54 -0.81 22.03
N ALA A 18 8.24 -0.85 22.28
CA ALA A 18 7.63 -0.17 23.43
C ALA A 18 7.00 -1.20 24.38
N ASP A 19 6.70 -0.77 25.60
CA ASP A 19 5.92 -1.59 26.55
C ASP A 19 4.62 -2.02 25.87
N GLU A 20 3.81 -1.06 25.47
CA GLU A 20 2.55 -1.22 24.75
C GLU A 20 2.36 -0.04 23.79
N GLY A 21 1.35 -0.13 22.92
CA GLY A 21 0.91 0.97 22.06
C GLY A 21 -0.60 1.14 22.10
N TYR A 22 -1.11 2.25 21.57
CA TYR A 22 -2.54 2.49 21.42
C TYR A 22 -2.98 2.39 19.96
N ARG A 23 -4.09 1.71 19.70
CA ARG A 23 -4.73 1.72 18.38
C ARG A 23 -6.26 1.68 18.52
N ALA A 24 -6.94 2.68 18.04
CA ALA A 24 -8.41 2.80 18.09
C ALA A 24 -8.99 2.54 19.51
N GLY A 25 -8.37 3.12 20.55
CA GLY A 25 -8.77 2.95 21.93
C GLY A 25 -8.39 1.61 22.59
N LYS A 26 -7.70 0.72 21.86
CA LYS A 26 -7.20 -0.56 22.39
C LYS A 26 -5.71 -0.50 22.68
N THR A 27 -5.29 -1.16 23.73
CA THR A 27 -3.88 -1.38 24.07
C THR A 27 -3.32 -2.56 23.26
N ILE A 28 -2.15 -2.38 22.67
CA ILE A 28 -1.45 -3.40 21.88
C ILE A 28 -0.19 -3.81 22.65
N PRO A 29 -0.03 -5.09 23.05
CA PRO A 29 1.08 -5.56 23.89
C PRO A 29 2.37 -5.75 23.06
N LEU A 30 3.09 -4.67 22.76
CA LEU A 30 4.25 -4.68 21.85
C LEU A 30 5.42 -5.47 22.45
N LYS A 31 5.75 -5.24 23.73
CA LYS A 31 6.84 -5.96 24.41
C LYS A 31 6.55 -7.47 24.48
N ALA A 32 5.33 -7.87 24.86
CA ALA A 32 4.95 -9.28 24.91
C ALA A 32 5.03 -9.97 23.53
N ASN A 33 4.67 -9.24 22.46
CA ASN A 33 4.84 -9.74 21.08
C ASN A 33 6.31 -9.90 20.70
N THR A 34 7.17 -8.98 21.15
CA THR A 34 8.62 -9.02 20.94
C THR A 34 9.23 -10.20 21.68
N ASP A 35 8.92 -10.40 22.97
CA ASP A 35 9.41 -11.54 23.77
C ASP A 35 9.01 -12.87 23.13
N LYS A 36 7.74 -13.01 22.74
CA LYS A 36 7.26 -14.20 22.06
C LYS A 36 8.01 -14.47 20.75
N ALA A 37 8.42 -13.42 20.04
CA ALA A 37 9.20 -13.56 18.82
C ALA A 37 10.64 -14.02 19.11
N ILE A 38 11.29 -13.45 20.13
CA ILE A 38 12.69 -13.73 20.47
C ILE A 38 12.84 -15.11 21.12
N GLU A 39 11.92 -15.48 22.02
CA GLU A 39 12.02 -16.69 22.86
C GLU A 39 11.34 -17.91 22.22
N GLY A 40 10.48 -17.73 21.22
CA GLY A 40 9.71 -18.82 20.63
C GLY A 40 10.52 -19.69 19.66
N GLY A 41 10.19 -20.98 19.59
CA GLY A 41 10.86 -21.96 18.72
C GLY A 41 12.33 -22.13 19.11
N GLU A 42 13.24 -22.03 18.12
CA GLU A 42 14.70 -22.05 18.34
C GLU A 42 15.25 -20.72 18.90
N GLY A 43 14.36 -19.72 19.07
CA GLY A 43 14.71 -18.39 19.55
C GLY A 43 15.42 -17.50 18.52
N CYS A 44 15.90 -16.35 19.01
CA CYS A 44 16.77 -15.43 18.27
C CYS A 44 18.07 -15.25 19.08
N PRO A 45 19.03 -16.17 18.98
CA PRO A 45 20.20 -16.22 19.88
C PRO A 45 21.12 -15.00 19.75
N ASP A 46 21.08 -14.29 18.60
CA ASP A 46 21.92 -13.12 18.36
C ASP A 46 21.37 -11.84 19.03
N VAL A 47 20.12 -11.85 19.51
CA VAL A 47 19.52 -10.69 20.19
C VAL A 47 20.07 -10.57 21.60
N SER A 48 20.98 -9.62 21.79
CA SER A 48 21.59 -9.31 23.07
C SER A 48 20.88 -8.21 23.86
N THR A 49 20.16 -7.33 23.18
CA THR A 49 19.56 -6.14 23.79
C THR A 49 18.16 -5.86 23.23
N VAL A 50 17.22 -5.60 24.14
CA VAL A 50 15.89 -5.10 23.80
C VAL A 50 15.70 -3.73 24.45
N LEU A 51 15.67 -2.68 23.64
CA LEU A 51 15.40 -1.32 24.10
C LEU A 51 13.89 -1.11 24.18
N VAL A 52 13.37 -0.77 25.36
CA VAL A 52 11.93 -0.64 25.61
C VAL A 52 11.56 0.80 25.90
N LEU A 53 10.76 1.41 25.03
CA LEU A 53 10.15 2.72 25.27
C LEU A 53 8.95 2.57 26.22
N LYS A 54 8.93 3.33 27.30
CA LYS A 54 7.78 3.41 28.22
C LYS A 54 6.72 4.33 27.65
N ARG A 55 5.74 3.75 26.93
CA ARG A 55 4.67 4.51 26.25
C ARG A 55 3.39 4.58 27.06
N THR A 56 2.97 3.48 27.66
CA THR A 56 1.72 3.39 28.44
C THR A 56 1.98 3.29 29.93
N GLY A 57 3.10 2.74 30.34
CA GLY A 57 3.42 2.40 31.72
C GLY A 57 2.70 1.14 32.21
N GLY A 58 2.22 0.30 31.26
CA GLY A 58 1.60 -0.99 31.55
C GLY A 58 2.57 -1.96 32.23
N ASP A 59 2.00 -2.97 32.88
CA ASP A 59 2.78 -4.05 33.50
C ASP A 59 3.24 -5.04 32.42
N ILE A 60 4.56 -5.19 32.26
CA ILE A 60 5.19 -6.02 31.24
C ILE A 60 6.17 -7.01 31.86
N ALA A 61 6.35 -8.18 31.21
CA ALA A 61 7.42 -9.09 31.54
C ALA A 61 8.79 -8.43 31.26
N TRP A 62 9.76 -8.71 32.12
CA TRP A 62 11.09 -8.11 32.05
C TRP A 62 12.21 -9.14 32.21
N ASN A 63 13.23 -9.04 31.40
CA ASN A 63 14.43 -9.86 31.47
C ASN A 63 15.66 -8.97 31.72
N ASP A 64 16.15 -8.94 32.95
CA ASP A 64 17.28 -8.08 33.40
C ASP A 64 18.58 -8.31 32.62
N SER A 65 18.76 -9.45 31.99
CA SER A 65 19.96 -9.74 31.21
C SER A 65 19.92 -9.19 29.76
N ARG A 66 18.78 -8.68 29.31
CA ARG A 66 18.54 -8.30 27.90
C ARG A 66 17.81 -6.97 27.73
N ASP A 67 16.82 -6.72 28.62
CA ASP A 67 15.88 -5.62 28.46
C ASP A 67 16.45 -4.35 29.15
N VAL A 68 16.34 -3.23 28.46
CA VAL A 68 16.82 -1.92 28.95
C VAL A 68 15.76 -0.86 28.64
N TRP A 69 15.45 -0.02 29.62
CA TRP A 69 14.56 1.10 29.42
C TRP A 69 15.22 2.18 28.56
N TRP A 70 14.56 2.58 27.48
CA TRP A 70 15.02 3.64 26.59
C TRP A 70 15.33 4.95 27.32
N HIS A 71 14.44 5.41 28.20
CA HIS A 71 14.60 6.65 28.92
C HIS A 71 15.79 6.66 29.89
N GLU A 72 16.14 5.52 30.45
CA GLU A 72 17.30 5.41 31.38
C GLU A 72 18.62 5.60 30.62
N ILE A 73 18.78 4.97 29.47
CA ILE A 73 20.04 5.06 28.70
C ILE A 73 20.17 6.37 27.92
N VAL A 74 19.07 6.97 27.47
CA VAL A 74 19.11 8.21 26.67
C VAL A 74 19.54 9.40 27.55
N GLU A 75 19.12 9.45 28.80
CA GLU A 75 19.53 10.50 29.74
C GLU A 75 21.02 10.53 30.02
N GLU A 76 21.72 9.40 29.82
CA GLU A 76 23.18 9.26 30.02
C GLU A 76 24.00 9.57 28.76
N GLN A 77 23.33 9.77 27.60
CA GLN A 77 24.05 10.01 26.35
C GLN A 77 24.33 11.50 26.14
N ASP A 78 25.41 11.76 25.40
CA ASP A 78 25.70 13.10 24.88
C ASP A 78 24.64 13.54 23.90
N ASP A 79 24.27 14.80 23.84
CA ASP A 79 23.37 15.40 22.89
C ASP A 79 24.02 15.66 21.52
N VAL A 80 25.35 15.47 21.43
CA VAL A 80 26.11 15.58 20.18
C VAL A 80 26.51 14.20 19.69
N CYS A 81 26.01 13.83 18.52
CA CYS A 81 26.40 12.62 17.80
C CYS A 81 26.81 12.99 16.36
N GLU A 82 28.13 12.97 16.12
CA GLU A 82 28.62 13.24 14.76
C GLU A 82 28.14 12.15 13.78
N PRO A 83 27.59 12.53 12.60
CA PRO A 83 27.12 11.56 11.65
C PRO A 83 28.29 10.73 11.08
N GLU A 84 28.09 9.42 10.99
CA GLU A 84 29.06 8.51 10.36
C GLU A 84 29.22 8.84 8.87
N LYS A 85 30.45 8.79 8.38
CA LYS A 85 30.78 9.03 6.96
C LYS A 85 30.45 7.79 6.15
N MET A 86 29.38 7.85 5.35
CA MET A 86 28.89 6.76 4.54
C MET A 86 29.23 6.96 3.07
N ASN A 87 29.54 5.86 2.36
CA ASN A 87 29.55 5.85 0.91
C ASN A 87 28.11 5.80 0.37
N ALA A 88 27.92 6.31 -0.86
CA ALA A 88 26.60 6.32 -1.49
C ALA A 88 25.95 4.91 -1.59
N GLU A 89 26.77 3.88 -1.74
CA GLU A 89 26.30 2.48 -1.85
C GLU A 89 26.33 1.70 -0.53
N ASP A 90 26.68 2.33 0.59
CA ASP A 90 26.56 1.69 1.91
C ASP A 90 25.07 1.45 2.24
N PRO A 91 24.71 0.31 2.84
CA PRO A 91 23.35 0.00 3.22
C PRO A 91 22.75 1.07 4.15
N LEU A 92 21.51 1.49 3.83
CA LEU A 92 20.76 2.42 4.68
C LEU A 92 19.77 1.66 5.55
N PHE A 93 18.97 0.79 4.94
CA PHE A 93 18.01 -0.04 5.65
C PHE A 93 17.63 -1.30 4.84
N ILE A 94 17.06 -2.26 5.56
CA ILE A 94 16.40 -3.45 5.00
C ILE A 94 14.92 -3.38 5.35
N LEU A 95 14.04 -3.41 4.37
CA LEU A 95 12.60 -3.44 4.59
C LEU A 95 11.98 -4.71 4.01
N TYR A 96 11.27 -5.46 4.86
CA TYR A 96 10.68 -6.72 4.47
C TYR A 96 9.33 -6.57 3.80
N THR A 97 9.19 -7.15 2.60
CA THR A 97 7.92 -7.23 1.86
C THR A 97 7.41 -8.66 1.83
N SER A 98 6.10 -8.84 1.68
CA SER A 98 5.49 -10.14 1.43
C SER A 98 5.92 -10.65 0.05
N GLY A 99 6.62 -11.78 0.00
CA GLY A 99 6.93 -12.45 -1.26
C GLY A 99 5.74 -13.26 -1.78
N SER A 100 5.61 -13.38 -3.09
CA SER A 100 4.64 -14.29 -3.73
C SER A 100 4.82 -15.75 -3.31
N THR A 101 6.03 -16.15 -2.92
CA THR A 101 6.40 -17.49 -2.44
C THR A 101 6.18 -17.71 -0.94
N GLY A 102 5.61 -16.74 -0.21
CA GLY A 102 5.36 -16.82 1.22
C GLY A 102 6.54 -16.45 2.13
N LYS A 103 7.82 -16.57 1.67
CA LYS A 103 8.99 -16.10 2.42
C LYS A 103 9.19 -14.60 2.19
N PRO A 104 9.26 -13.76 3.24
CA PRO A 104 9.50 -12.33 3.10
C PRO A 104 10.81 -12.04 2.35
N LYS A 105 10.84 -10.94 1.59
CA LYS A 105 12.03 -10.42 0.90
C LYS A 105 12.54 -9.22 1.66
N GLY A 106 13.79 -9.24 2.09
CA GLY A 106 14.48 -8.08 2.66
C GLY A 106 14.95 -7.15 1.54
N VAL A 107 14.17 -6.11 1.23
CA VAL A 107 14.56 -5.09 0.24
C VAL A 107 15.65 -4.22 0.82
N LEU A 108 16.82 -4.20 0.19
CA LEU A 108 17.95 -3.40 0.65
C LEU A 108 18.08 -2.13 -0.18
N HIS A 109 18.00 -0.99 0.51
CA HIS A 109 18.29 0.33 -0.04
C HIS A 109 19.61 0.87 0.47
N THR A 110 20.32 1.64 -0.38
CA THR A 110 21.61 2.25 -0.09
C THR A 110 21.48 3.75 0.16
N THR A 111 22.44 4.31 0.86
CA THR A 111 22.37 5.64 1.46
C THR A 111 22.18 6.77 0.42
N GLY A 112 23.06 6.88 -0.56
CA GLY A 112 23.10 8.05 -1.46
C GLY A 112 21.92 8.11 -2.43
N GLY A 113 21.74 7.05 -3.23
CA GLY A 113 20.73 7.05 -4.28
C GLY A 113 19.30 7.14 -3.73
N TYR A 114 19.02 6.41 -2.65
CA TYR A 114 17.72 6.45 -2.01
C TYR A 114 17.38 7.83 -1.44
N LEU A 115 18.30 8.45 -0.69
CA LEU A 115 18.08 9.77 -0.08
C LEU A 115 17.87 10.86 -1.13
N VAL A 116 18.70 10.88 -2.19
CA VAL A 116 18.52 11.80 -3.31
C VAL A 116 17.15 11.64 -3.95
N TYR A 117 16.73 10.40 -4.20
CA TYR A 117 15.47 10.13 -4.88
C TYR A 117 14.26 10.44 -4.00
N ALA A 118 14.27 10.04 -2.74
CA ALA A 118 13.20 10.33 -1.79
C ALA A 118 13.04 11.84 -1.55
N SER A 119 14.16 12.58 -1.41
CA SER A 119 14.18 14.03 -1.27
C SER A 119 13.59 14.71 -2.49
N LEU A 120 14.08 14.38 -3.69
CA LEU A 120 13.66 15.01 -4.94
C LEU A 120 12.17 14.75 -5.25
N THR A 121 11.72 13.51 -5.06
CA THR A 121 10.31 13.15 -5.31
C THR A 121 9.38 13.80 -4.29
N HIS A 122 9.78 13.91 -3.01
CA HIS A 122 9.01 14.65 -2.01
C HIS A 122 8.89 16.13 -2.38
N GLU A 123 9.99 16.78 -2.74
CA GLU A 123 10.00 18.21 -3.06
C GLU A 123 9.09 18.53 -4.26
N TYR A 124 9.25 17.81 -5.38
CA TYR A 124 8.56 18.15 -6.63
C TYR A 124 7.12 17.62 -6.68
N VAL A 125 6.86 16.42 -6.19
CA VAL A 125 5.51 15.84 -6.26
C VAL A 125 4.56 16.58 -5.33
N PHE A 126 5.03 16.99 -4.15
CA PHE A 126 4.22 17.77 -3.22
C PHE A 126 4.44 19.28 -3.34
N ASP A 127 5.28 19.73 -4.29
CA ASP A 127 5.62 21.15 -4.45
C ASP A 127 5.90 21.81 -3.09
N TYR A 128 6.66 21.10 -2.23
CA TYR A 128 6.88 21.47 -0.85
C TYR A 128 7.52 22.85 -0.71
N LYS A 129 6.99 23.69 0.16
CA LYS A 129 7.55 25.00 0.47
C LYS A 129 8.04 25.03 1.93
N PRO A 130 9.21 25.66 2.18
CA PRO A 130 9.73 25.79 3.54
C PRO A 130 8.72 26.37 4.51
N GLY A 131 8.54 25.70 5.66
CA GLY A 131 7.60 26.08 6.70
C GLY A 131 6.21 25.49 6.58
N GLU A 132 5.88 24.85 5.47
CA GLU A 132 4.63 24.08 5.35
C GLU A 132 4.65 22.83 6.22
N ILE A 133 3.47 22.49 6.75
CA ILE A 133 3.27 21.25 7.51
C ILE A 133 2.81 20.15 6.57
N TYR A 134 3.65 19.14 6.44
CA TYR A 134 3.42 17.94 5.65
C TYR A 134 2.95 16.81 6.56
N TRP A 135 1.89 16.13 6.18
CA TRP A 135 1.37 14.98 6.92
C TRP A 135 1.10 13.79 6.01
N CYS A 136 1.88 12.74 6.20
CA CYS A 136 1.64 11.41 5.64
C CYS A 136 1.06 10.50 6.72
N THR A 137 -0.09 9.85 6.44
CA THR A 137 -0.78 8.99 7.40
C THR A 137 -0.35 7.53 7.35
N ALA A 138 0.66 7.20 6.54
CA ALA A 138 1.19 5.85 6.47
C ALA A 138 1.83 5.43 7.80
N ASP A 139 1.88 4.12 8.03
CA ASP A 139 2.68 3.57 9.13
C ASP A 139 4.17 3.73 8.81
N VAL A 140 4.95 4.20 9.78
CA VAL A 140 6.40 4.42 9.61
C VAL A 140 7.17 3.13 9.32
N GLY A 141 6.64 1.97 9.69
CA GLY A 141 7.20 0.66 9.39
C GLY A 141 7.03 0.19 7.94
N TRP A 142 6.31 0.93 7.09
CA TRP A 142 6.19 0.67 5.66
C TRP A 142 7.06 1.59 4.84
N ILE A 143 7.33 1.22 3.58
CA ILE A 143 8.17 2.05 2.70
C ILE A 143 7.63 3.47 2.55
N THR A 144 6.31 3.66 2.53
CA THR A 144 5.73 5.00 2.44
C THR A 144 6.10 5.83 3.66
N GLY A 145 6.12 5.24 4.86
CA GLY A 145 6.60 5.91 6.06
C GLY A 145 8.09 6.21 6.01
N HIS A 146 8.92 5.27 5.54
CA HIS A 146 10.35 5.50 5.35
C HIS A 146 10.59 6.66 4.40
N SER A 147 10.06 6.58 3.17
CA SER A 147 10.35 7.58 2.13
C SER A 147 9.66 8.93 2.39
N TYR A 148 8.43 8.93 2.91
CA TYR A 148 7.58 10.12 2.95
C TYR A 148 7.02 10.49 4.34
N ILE A 149 7.59 9.96 5.43
CA ILE A 149 7.48 10.53 6.78
C ILE A 149 8.87 10.92 7.27
N VAL A 150 9.87 10.04 7.03
CA VAL A 150 11.22 10.19 7.57
C VAL A 150 12.15 10.80 6.53
N TYR A 151 12.60 10.00 5.55
CA TYR A 151 13.78 10.38 4.75
C TYR A 151 13.53 11.55 3.79
N GLY A 152 12.51 11.50 2.95
CA GLY A 152 12.24 12.56 1.98
C GLY A 152 11.91 13.91 2.63
N PRO A 153 10.91 13.99 3.53
CA PRO A 153 10.57 15.23 4.22
C PRO A 153 11.74 15.81 5.02
N LEU A 154 12.41 14.99 5.85
CA LEU A 154 13.48 15.50 6.71
C LEU A 154 14.73 15.91 5.94
N ALA A 155 15.05 15.25 4.81
CA ALA A 155 16.12 15.68 3.92
C ALA A 155 15.84 17.06 3.29
N ASN A 156 14.58 17.45 3.16
CA ASN A 156 14.16 18.76 2.68
C ASN A 156 13.90 19.77 3.80
N GLY A 157 14.24 19.44 5.06
CA GLY A 157 13.97 20.30 6.21
C GLY A 157 12.48 20.55 6.47
N ALA A 158 11.63 19.61 6.04
CA ALA A 158 10.18 19.75 6.17
C ALA A 158 9.70 19.52 7.61
N ILE A 159 8.60 20.18 7.97
CA ILE A 159 7.86 19.88 9.19
C ILE A 159 6.98 18.67 8.91
N SER A 160 7.47 17.48 9.27
CA SER A 160 6.74 16.22 9.09
C SER A 160 5.91 15.90 10.33
N LEU A 161 4.57 15.90 10.19
CA LEU A 161 3.67 15.57 11.29
C LEU A 161 3.58 14.05 11.45
N VAL A 162 3.84 13.55 12.65
CA VAL A 162 3.71 12.15 13.02
C VAL A 162 2.49 11.97 13.91
N PHE A 163 1.64 11.01 13.58
CA PHE A 163 0.34 10.82 14.23
C PHE A 163 0.15 9.37 14.70
N GLU A 164 0.01 9.18 16.00
CA GLU A 164 -0.39 7.90 16.59
C GLU A 164 -1.92 7.82 16.65
N GLY A 165 -2.54 7.22 15.64
CA GLY A 165 -3.99 7.12 15.59
C GLY A 165 -4.52 6.45 14.32
N VAL A 166 -5.84 6.43 14.19
CA VAL A 166 -6.55 5.91 13.02
C VAL A 166 -7.61 6.91 12.57
N PRO A 167 -8.06 6.87 11.29
CA PRO A 167 -8.95 7.89 10.74
C PRO A 167 -10.34 7.95 11.40
N SER A 168 -10.79 6.83 12.01
CA SER A 168 -12.15 6.66 12.54
C SER A 168 -12.27 6.66 14.07
N TYR A 169 -11.18 7.01 14.80
CA TYR A 169 -11.22 7.05 16.27
C TYR A 169 -10.75 8.40 16.82
N PRO A 170 -11.47 9.01 17.76
CA PRO A 170 -12.74 8.56 18.39
C PRO A 170 -13.94 8.60 17.45
N ASP A 171 -13.90 9.38 16.36
CA ASP A 171 -14.90 9.42 15.30
C ASP A 171 -14.25 9.75 13.93
N CYS A 172 -15.05 9.75 12.87
CA CYS A 172 -14.57 9.92 11.48
C CYS A 172 -14.14 11.36 11.12
N SER A 173 -14.23 12.32 12.04
CA SER A 173 -13.66 13.67 11.87
C SER A 173 -12.18 13.74 12.28
N ARG A 174 -11.60 12.66 12.81
CA ARG A 174 -10.28 12.68 13.44
C ARG A 174 -9.16 13.23 12.55
N PHE A 175 -9.10 12.81 11.30
CA PHE A 175 -8.09 13.34 10.37
C PHE A 175 -8.27 14.84 10.13
N TRP A 176 -9.49 15.26 9.96
CA TRP A 176 -9.83 16.66 9.69
C TRP A 176 -9.57 17.55 10.90
N GLN A 177 -9.79 17.03 12.11
CA GLN A 177 -9.41 17.74 13.36
C GLN A 177 -7.89 17.92 13.47
N VAL A 178 -7.09 16.95 13.01
CA VAL A 178 -5.62 17.07 12.95
C VAL A 178 -5.21 18.12 11.92
N VAL A 179 -5.84 18.11 10.74
CA VAL A 179 -5.60 19.12 9.70
C VAL A 179 -5.89 20.52 10.23
N ASP A 180 -7.06 20.74 10.83
CA ASP A 180 -7.50 22.00 11.40
C ASP A 180 -6.55 22.46 12.53
N LYS A 181 -6.34 21.60 13.53
CA LYS A 181 -5.52 21.93 14.70
C LYS A 181 -4.08 22.29 14.36
N HIS A 182 -3.47 21.56 13.42
CA HIS A 182 -2.06 21.71 13.07
C HIS A 182 -1.85 22.50 11.79
N GLN A 183 -2.92 23.00 11.14
CA GLN A 183 -2.85 23.78 9.91
C GLN A 183 -2.05 23.08 8.81
N VAL A 184 -2.36 21.80 8.58
CA VAL A 184 -1.67 20.96 7.61
C VAL A 184 -1.84 21.50 6.20
N ASN A 185 -0.75 21.62 5.45
CA ASN A 185 -0.72 22.14 4.08
C ASN A 185 -0.74 21.03 3.03
N ILE A 186 -0.08 19.91 3.32
CA ILE A 186 0.04 18.77 2.40
C ILE A 186 -0.43 17.52 3.14
N PHE A 187 -1.44 16.85 2.58
CA PHE A 187 -2.04 15.66 3.18
C PHE A 187 -1.91 14.46 2.25
N TYR A 188 -1.20 13.41 2.67
CA TYR A 188 -0.89 12.23 1.90
C TYR A 188 -1.39 10.96 2.60
N THR A 189 -2.29 10.21 1.95
CA THR A 189 -2.96 9.07 2.58
C THR A 189 -3.29 7.96 1.57
N ALA A 190 -3.84 6.84 2.05
CA ALA A 190 -4.24 5.73 1.19
C ALA A 190 -5.70 5.88 0.70
N PRO A 191 -6.02 5.47 -0.55
CA PRO A 191 -7.39 5.42 -1.06
C PRO A 191 -8.36 4.64 -0.18
N THR A 192 -7.90 3.56 0.47
CA THR A 192 -8.70 2.83 1.46
C THR A 192 -9.20 3.70 2.60
N ALA A 193 -8.36 4.61 3.12
CA ALA A 193 -8.78 5.54 4.18
C ALA A 193 -9.81 6.53 3.65
N ILE A 194 -9.62 7.01 2.42
CA ILE A 194 -10.55 7.95 1.75
C ILE A 194 -11.91 7.28 1.53
N ARG A 195 -11.96 6.06 0.97
CA ARG A 195 -13.23 5.32 0.78
C ARG A 195 -13.94 5.06 2.10
N ALA A 196 -13.21 4.67 3.14
CA ALA A 196 -13.78 4.44 4.46
C ALA A 196 -14.39 5.72 5.08
N LEU A 197 -13.81 6.88 4.83
CA LEU A 197 -14.33 8.16 5.31
C LEU A 197 -15.48 8.68 4.44
N LEU A 198 -15.40 8.54 3.11
CA LEU A 198 -16.47 8.84 2.17
C LEU A 198 -17.76 8.10 2.56
N SER A 199 -17.68 6.81 2.88
CA SER A 199 -18.84 5.99 3.27
C SER A 199 -19.55 6.47 4.56
N LYS A 200 -18.94 7.40 5.33
CA LYS A 200 -19.50 7.95 6.58
C LYS A 200 -20.19 9.30 6.41
N GLY A 201 -20.09 9.88 5.22
CA GLY A 201 -20.73 11.15 4.89
C GLY A 201 -19.84 12.37 5.09
N ASP A 202 -20.26 13.48 4.47
CA ASP A 202 -19.51 14.72 4.39
C ASP A 202 -19.48 15.52 5.70
N GLU A 203 -20.44 15.29 6.60
CA GLU A 203 -20.59 16.08 7.82
C GLU A 203 -19.36 15.99 8.73
N PHE A 204 -18.63 14.87 8.71
CA PHE A 204 -17.41 14.73 9.49
C PHE A 204 -16.27 15.60 8.95
N VAL A 205 -16.22 15.80 7.64
CA VAL A 205 -15.26 16.67 6.97
C VAL A 205 -15.62 18.14 7.19
N LYS A 206 -16.90 18.49 6.97
CA LYS A 206 -17.40 19.88 6.98
C LYS A 206 -17.41 20.54 8.36
N LYS A 207 -17.23 19.78 9.45
CA LYS A 207 -17.13 20.29 10.83
C LYS A 207 -15.83 21.04 11.15
N THR A 208 -14.82 20.94 10.29
CA THR A 208 -13.45 21.43 10.56
C THR A 208 -13.00 22.40 9.49
N ASP A 209 -12.05 23.28 9.84
CA ASP A 209 -11.38 24.14 8.86
C ASP A 209 -10.25 23.36 8.15
N ARG A 210 -10.27 23.37 6.84
CA ARG A 210 -9.27 22.75 5.97
C ARG A 210 -8.68 23.74 4.98
N SER A 211 -8.87 25.04 5.25
CA SER A 211 -8.37 26.12 4.38
C SER A 211 -6.85 26.13 4.25
N SER A 212 -6.13 25.55 5.21
CA SER A 212 -4.69 25.36 5.17
C SER A 212 -4.21 24.33 4.13
N LEU A 213 -5.06 23.36 3.76
CA LEU A 213 -4.70 22.37 2.75
C LEU A 213 -4.42 23.01 1.39
N ARG A 214 -3.31 22.62 0.78
CA ARG A 214 -2.88 23.09 -0.53
C ARG A 214 -2.74 21.94 -1.52
N ILE A 215 -2.24 20.79 -1.08
CA ILE A 215 -2.05 19.58 -1.91
C ILE A 215 -2.59 18.37 -1.16
N LEU A 216 -3.27 17.52 -1.91
CA LEU A 216 -3.69 16.20 -1.49
C LEU A 216 -2.90 15.14 -2.25
N GLY A 217 -2.66 14.00 -1.65
CA GLY A 217 -1.98 12.89 -2.31
C GLY A 217 -2.55 11.54 -1.93
N THR A 218 -2.37 10.56 -2.83
CA THR A 218 -2.80 9.17 -2.63
C THR A 218 -1.68 8.19 -2.94
N VAL A 219 -1.68 7.04 -2.24
CA VAL A 219 -0.64 6.03 -2.31
C VAL A 219 -1.12 4.64 -1.92
N GLY A 220 -0.48 3.63 -2.50
CA GLY A 220 -0.55 2.25 -2.05
C GLY A 220 -1.48 1.36 -2.88
N GLU A 221 -2.48 1.94 -3.52
CA GLU A 221 -3.39 1.29 -4.45
C GLU A 221 -3.97 2.32 -5.43
N PRO A 222 -4.51 1.91 -6.59
CA PRO A 222 -5.25 2.84 -7.45
C PRO A 222 -6.46 3.43 -6.71
N ILE A 223 -6.68 4.73 -6.88
CA ILE A 223 -7.89 5.37 -6.39
C ILE A 223 -8.99 5.31 -7.46
N ASN A 224 -10.20 4.89 -7.09
CA ASN A 224 -11.33 4.92 -7.99
C ASN A 224 -11.83 6.36 -8.25
N HIS A 225 -12.57 6.53 -9.33
CA HIS A 225 -13.05 7.85 -9.78
C HIS A 225 -13.87 8.58 -8.70
N GLU A 226 -14.82 7.88 -8.06
CA GLU A 226 -15.72 8.45 -7.07
C GLU A 226 -14.96 8.96 -5.82
N ALA A 227 -14.08 8.13 -5.27
CA ALA A 227 -13.26 8.52 -4.13
C ALA A 227 -12.32 9.67 -4.47
N TRP A 228 -11.77 9.72 -5.70
CA TRP A 228 -10.95 10.82 -6.17
C TRP A 228 -11.75 12.13 -6.23
N VAL A 229 -12.94 12.10 -6.83
CA VAL A 229 -13.82 13.28 -6.93
C VAL A 229 -14.23 13.76 -5.54
N TRP A 230 -14.66 12.86 -4.65
CA TRP A 230 -14.99 13.23 -3.28
C TRP A 230 -13.81 13.84 -2.52
N TYR A 231 -12.61 13.26 -2.71
CA TYR A 231 -11.39 13.76 -2.07
C TYR A 231 -11.04 15.16 -2.57
N HIS A 232 -11.21 15.41 -3.87
CA HIS A 232 -11.01 16.73 -4.46
C HIS A 232 -12.05 17.74 -4.00
N ASP A 233 -13.35 17.41 -4.16
CA ASP A 233 -14.45 18.36 -4.00
C ASP A 233 -14.81 18.61 -2.53
N VAL A 234 -14.81 17.56 -1.71
CA VAL A 234 -15.25 17.64 -0.31
C VAL A 234 -14.08 17.91 0.63
N VAL A 235 -12.98 17.16 0.52
CA VAL A 235 -11.81 17.35 1.39
C VAL A 235 -10.98 18.55 0.95
N GLY A 236 -10.67 18.63 -0.33
CA GLY A 236 -9.88 19.67 -0.95
C GLY A 236 -10.63 20.95 -1.27
N ASP A 237 -11.96 20.95 -1.06
CA ASP A 237 -12.85 22.11 -1.31
C ASP A 237 -12.79 22.60 -2.77
N GLY A 238 -12.60 21.67 -3.72
CA GLY A 238 -12.47 21.91 -5.15
C GLY A 238 -11.21 22.69 -5.58
N ARG A 239 -10.27 22.96 -4.65
CA ARG A 239 -9.10 23.84 -4.90
C ARG A 239 -7.75 23.13 -4.79
N CYS A 240 -7.70 21.99 -4.07
CA CYS A 240 -6.45 21.28 -3.85
C CYS A 240 -6.21 20.27 -4.97
N PRO A 241 -5.10 20.35 -5.73
CA PRO A 241 -4.73 19.30 -6.66
C PRO A 241 -4.46 17.98 -5.91
N ILE A 242 -4.80 16.85 -6.56
CA ILE A 242 -4.50 15.52 -6.05
C ILE A 242 -3.33 14.93 -6.85
N VAL A 243 -2.27 14.53 -6.15
CA VAL A 243 -1.19 13.75 -6.73
C VAL A 243 -1.41 12.26 -6.37
N ASP A 244 -1.81 11.47 -7.37
CA ASP A 244 -1.97 10.02 -7.25
C ASP A 244 -0.66 9.34 -7.63
N THR A 245 -0.01 8.69 -6.67
CA THR A 245 1.37 8.23 -6.81
C THR A 245 1.44 6.72 -6.97
N TRP A 246 2.06 6.25 -8.05
CA TRP A 246 2.43 4.86 -8.19
C TRP A 246 3.92 4.65 -7.98
N TRP A 247 4.27 3.69 -7.13
CA TRP A 247 5.61 3.26 -6.82
C TRP A 247 5.60 2.00 -5.94
N GLN A 248 6.74 1.45 -5.64
CA GLN A 248 6.90 0.20 -4.89
C GLN A 248 7.97 0.34 -3.80
N THR A 249 8.02 -0.59 -2.85
CA THR A 249 9.11 -0.68 -1.87
C THR A 249 10.46 -0.73 -2.58
N GLU A 250 10.52 -1.48 -3.65
CA GLU A 250 11.68 -1.72 -4.49
C GLU A 250 12.16 -0.46 -5.23
N THR A 251 11.29 0.49 -5.47
CA THR A 251 11.64 1.72 -6.21
C THR A 251 12.16 2.84 -5.32
N GLY A 252 11.93 2.76 -4.02
CA GLY A 252 12.41 3.74 -3.03
C GLY A 252 11.66 5.08 -3.03
N GLY A 253 10.94 5.41 -4.08
CA GLY A 253 10.16 6.64 -4.23
C GLY A 253 9.25 6.62 -5.45
N HIS A 254 8.53 7.72 -5.69
CA HIS A 254 7.52 7.85 -6.75
C HIS A 254 8.11 7.61 -8.14
N MET A 255 7.43 6.80 -8.94
CA MET A 255 7.83 6.46 -10.30
C MET A 255 6.91 7.06 -11.36
N ILE A 256 5.60 6.97 -11.16
CA ILE A 256 4.58 7.53 -12.04
C ILE A 256 3.61 8.32 -11.17
N THR A 257 3.45 9.61 -11.46
CA THR A 257 2.64 10.52 -10.67
C THR A 257 2.38 11.83 -11.42
N PRO A 258 1.22 12.47 -11.28
CA PRO A 258 1.08 13.85 -11.71
C PRO A 258 1.91 14.78 -10.83
N LEU A 259 2.25 15.93 -11.36
CA LEU A 259 2.70 17.09 -10.59
C LEU A 259 1.53 18.05 -10.39
N PRO A 260 1.52 18.90 -9.35
CA PRO A 260 0.42 19.84 -9.08
C PRO A 260 0.10 20.80 -10.22
N CYS A 261 1.02 21.01 -11.15
CA CYS A 261 0.87 21.86 -12.34
C CYS A 261 0.23 21.12 -13.54
N HIS A 262 0.06 19.82 -13.49
CA HIS A 262 -0.57 19.07 -14.57
C HIS A 262 -2.09 19.21 -14.57
N SER A 263 -2.73 19.02 -15.73
CA SER A 263 -4.17 18.77 -15.81
C SER A 263 -4.45 17.38 -15.21
N LEU A 264 -5.04 17.36 -14.03
CA LEU A 264 -5.25 16.13 -13.28
C LEU A 264 -6.40 15.32 -13.87
N LYS A 265 -6.23 13.99 -13.86
CA LYS A 265 -7.22 13.03 -14.37
C LYS A 265 -7.53 12.01 -13.29
N PRO A 266 -8.79 11.92 -12.82
CA PRO A 266 -9.20 10.96 -11.78
C PRO A 266 -8.78 9.52 -12.10
N GLY A 267 -8.23 8.82 -11.12
CA GLY A 267 -7.84 7.41 -11.22
C GLY A 267 -6.64 7.12 -12.12
N LYS A 268 -5.82 8.13 -12.45
CA LYS A 268 -4.59 7.95 -13.24
C LYS A 268 -3.37 8.42 -12.46
N ALA A 269 -2.34 7.57 -12.44
CA ALA A 269 -1.01 7.95 -11.97
C ALA A 269 -0.26 8.89 -12.94
N GLN A 270 -0.75 9.04 -14.14
CA GLN A 270 -0.39 9.95 -15.24
C GLN A 270 1.03 9.77 -15.78
N LYS A 271 2.00 10.59 -15.39
CA LYS A 271 3.30 10.67 -16.07
C LYS A 271 4.44 10.01 -15.29
N PRO A 272 5.39 9.36 -15.99
CA PRO A 272 6.66 9.01 -15.37
C PRO A 272 7.35 10.23 -14.76
N PHE A 273 7.89 10.07 -13.56
CA PHE A 273 8.68 11.11 -12.91
C PHE A 273 10.00 11.34 -13.65
N PHE A 274 10.66 12.45 -13.38
CA PHE A 274 11.90 12.84 -14.04
C PHE A 274 12.96 11.74 -14.05
N GLY A 275 13.47 11.39 -15.24
CA GLY A 275 14.44 10.33 -15.44
C GLY A 275 13.91 8.90 -15.45
N VAL A 276 12.62 8.69 -15.12
CA VAL A 276 12.00 7.36 -15.17
C VAL A 276 11.56 7.03 -16.59
N LYS A 277 12.06 5.93 -17.15
CA LYS A 277 11.69 5.43 -18.47
C LYS A 277 10.72 4.26 -18.35
N ALA A 278 9.45 4.57 -18.11
CA ALA A 278 8.39 3.58 -18.06
C ALA A 278 7.97 3.17 -19.48
N ALA A 279 7.80 1.87 -19.71
CA ALA A 279 7.29 1.31 -20.96
C ALA A 279 6.26 0.22 -20.69
N LEU A 280 5.39 -0.02 -21.68
CA LEU A 280 4.50 -1.17 -21.71
C LEU A 280 5.09 -2.22 -22.65
N VAL A 281 5.06 -3.48 -22.23
CA VAL A 281 5.52 -4.59 -23.05
C VAL A 281 4.45 -5.71 -23.10
N ASP A 282 4.47 -6.46 -24.20
CA ASP A 282 3.71 -7.71 -24.29
C ASP A 282 4.35 -8.84 -23.44
N ASN A 283 3.83 -10.05 -23.57
CA ASN A 283 4.37 -11.20 -22.82
C ASN A 283 5.75 -11.68 -23.32
N ASP A 284 6.16 -11.30 -24.52
CA ASP A 284 7.45 -11.63 -25.12
C ASP A 284 8.50 -10.52 -24.88
N GLY A 285 8.07 -9.40 -24.26
CA GLY A 285 8.94 -8.26 -23.91
C GLY A 285 9.10 -7.22 -25.02
N LEU A 286 8.28 -7.30 -26.08
CA LEU A 286 8.22 -6.30 -27.14
C LEU A 286 7.58 -5.01 -26.58
N ILE A 287 8.24 -3.88 -26.77
CA ILE A 287 7.67 -2.57 -26.37
C ILE A 287 6.43 -2.27 -27.25
N LEU A 288 5.35 -1.93 -26.56
CA LEU A 288 4.06 -1.61 -27.19
C LEU A 288 3.94 -0.09 -27.40
N ASP A 289 3.76 0.30 -28.67
CA ASP A 289 3.56 1.69 -29.06
C ASP A 289 2.63 1.80 -30.28
N ASP A 290 2.36 3.03 -30.74
CA ASP A 290 1.45 3.28 -31.87
C ASP A 290 1.94 2.74 -33.22
N SER A 291 3.20 2.31 -33.33
CA SER A 291 3.76 1.73 -34.55
C SER A 291 3.46 0.24 -34.70
N ASN A 292 3.18 -0.45 -33.60
CA ASN A 292 3.04 -1.91 -33.56
C ASN A 292 1.80 -2.41 -32.81
N THR A 293 1.02 -1.53 -32.17
CA THR A 293 -0.12 -1.92 -31.35
C THR A 293 -1.30 -1.01 -31.59
N GLU A 294 -2.44 -1.63 -31.94
CA GLU A 294 -3.71 -0.90 -32.02
C GLU A 294 -4.19 -0.51 -30.61
N ARG A 295 -4.70 0.70 -30.51
CA ARG A 295 -5.33 1.17 -29.29
C ARG A 295 -6.71 0.53 -29.13
N ASP A 296 -7.09 0.25 -27.89
CA ASP A 296 -8.42 -0.23 -27.58
C ASP A 296 -9.52 0.83 -27.88
N GLU A 297 -10.78 0.46 -27.69
CA GLU A 297 -11.94 1.34 -27.91
C GLU A 297 -11.89 2.63 -27.07
N ARG A 298 -11.17 2.62 -25.95
CA ARG A 298 -10.95 3.78 -25.07
C ARG A 298 -9.70 4.59 -25.46
N GLY A 299 -9.02 4.20 -26.54
CA GLY A 299 -7.84 4.88 -27.06
C GLY A 299 -6.56 4.64 -26.27
N ALA A 300 -6.46 3.55 -25.52
CA ALA A 300 -5.30 3.19 -24.73
C ALA A 300 -4.56 1.96 -25.28
N ILE A 301 -3.27 1.88 -24.99
CA ILE A 301 -2.44 0.66 -25.12
C ILE A 301 -2.31 0.05 -23.75
N GLU A 302 -2.52 -1.25 -23.62
CA GLU A 302 -2.39 -2.01 -22.38
C GLU A 302 -1.23 -3.01 -22.48
N GLY A 303 -0.51 -3.20 -21.38
CA GLY A 303 0.61 -4.15 -21.31
C GLY A 303 1.19 -4.31 -19.92
N ASN A 304 2.24 -5.13 -19.82
CA ASN A 304 3.02 -5.26 -18.61
C ASN A 304 3.88 -4.01 -18.42
N LEU A 305 3.85 -3.42 -17.22
CA LEU A 305 4.63 -2.22 -16.92
C LEU A 305 6.07 -2.61 -16.58
N VAL A 306 7.01 -2.01 -17.30
CA VAL A 306 8.45 -2.18 -17.07
C VAL A 306 9.14 -0.82 -16.96
N ILE A 307 10.31 -0.79 -16.32
CA ILE A 307 11.20 0.37 -16.30
C ILE A 307 12.47 -0.01 -17.06
N GLU A 308 12.83 0.77 -18.09
CA GLU A 308 13.90 0.43 -19.02
C GLU A 308 15.31 0.76 -18.51
N ASP A 309 15.45 1.81 -17.70
CA ASP A 309 16.72 2.23 -17.11
C ASP A 309 16.68 2.23 -15.58
N SER A 310 17.83 2.14 -14.95
CA SER A 310 17.96 2.33 -13.50
C SER A 310 17.67 3.78 -13.09
N TRP A 311 17.30 3.95 -11.82
CA TRP A 311 17.08 5.26 -11.17
C TRP A 311 17.76 5.28 -9.80
N PRO A 312 18.03 6.45 -9.21
CA PRO A 312 18.81 6.53 -7.98
C PRO A 312 18.20 5.74 -6.80
N GLY A 313 16.87 5.76 -6.66
CA GLY A 313 16.14 5.08 -5.58
C GLY A 313 15.93 3.58 -5.77
N GLN A 314 16.42 2.98 -6.87
CA GLN A 314 16.27 1.55 -7.10
C GLN A 314 16.93 0.72 -6.00
N MET A 315 16.22 -0.29 -5.46
CA MET A 315 16.81 -1.25 -4.54
C MET A 315 18.05 -1.91 -5.15
N ARG A 316 19.04 -2.22 -4.31
CA ARG A 316 20.28 -2.82 -4.79
C ARG A 316 20.24 -4.33 -4.82
N THR A 317 19.47 -4.93 -3.91
CA THR A 317 19.35 -6.39 -3.84
C THR A 317 18.24 -6.82 -2.88
N VAL A 318 17.92 -8.11 -2.89
CA VAL A 318 17.30 -8.80 -1.75
C VAL A 318 18.43 -9.18 -0.79
N TYR A 319 18.33 -8.74 0.45
CA TYR A 319 19.36 -9.01 1.46
C TYR A 319 19.63 -10.51 1.60
N GLY A 320 20.90 -10.89 1.49
CA GLY A 320 21.35 -12.27 1.56
C GLY A 320 20.96 -13.17 0.38
N ASP A 321 20.25 -12.64 -0.65
CA ASP A 321 19.74 -13.44 -1.76
C ASP A 321 19.67 -12.63 -3.07
N HIS A 322 20.84 -12.29 -3.61
CA HIS A 322 20.95 -11.51 -4.85
C HIS A 322 20.37 -12.26 -6.08
N GLU A 323 20.45 -13.58 -6.09
CA GLU A 323 19.90 -14.36 -7.19
C GLU A 323 18.37 -14.20 -7.25
N ARG A 324 17.69 -14.22 -6.11
CA ARG A 324 16.25 -13.95 -6.03
C ARG A 324 15.88 -12.55 -6.52
N PHE A 325 16.73 -11.54 -6.30
CA PHE A 325 16.55 -10.21 -6.86
C PHE A 325 16.54 -10.25 -8.39
N ILE A 326 17.55 -10.88 -9.00
CA ILE A 326 17.64 -11.00 -10.46
C ILE A 326 16.46 -11.80 -11.01
N GLN A 327 16.14 -12.94 -10.41
CA GLN A 327 15.03 -13.79 -10.84
C GLN A 327 13.68 -13.08 -10.77
N THR A 328 13.44 -12.32 -9.72
CA THR A 328 12.14 -11.66 -9.51
C THR A 328 11.92 -10.49 -10.46
N TYR A 329 12.95 -9.67 -10.71
CA TYR A 329 12.75 -8.36 -11.35
C TYR A 329 13.37 -8.26 -12.75
N PHE A 330 14.28 -9.14 -13.15
CA PHE A 330 15.03 -9.01 -14.41
C PHE A 330 15.02 -10.26 -15.30
N SER A 331 14.53 -11.41 -14.81
CA SER A 331 14.49 -12.64 -15.59
C SER A 331 13.36 -12.67 -16.62
N THR A 332 12.20 -12.08 -16.29
CA THR A 332 11.00 -12.09 -17.16
C THR A 332 11.25 -11.27 -18.42
N PHE A 333 11.75 -10.04 -18.28
CA PHE A 333 12.04 -9.16 -19.41
C PHE A 333 13.50 -8.71 -19.34
N LYS A 334 14.35 -9.32 -20.16
CA LYS A 334 15.80 -9.11 -20.13
C LYS A 334 16.17 -7.63 -20.31
N GLY A 335 16.95 -7.10 -19.39
CA GLY A 335 17.42 -5.70 -19.41
C GLY A 335 16.40 -4.67 -18.97
N LYS A 336 15.22 -5.08 -18.47
CA LYS A 336 14.18 -4.21 -17.98
C LYS A 336 13.78 -4.62 -16.55
N TYR A 337 13.54 -3.65 -15.69
CA TYR A 337 12.96 -3.92 -14.38
C TYR A 337 11.46 -4.23 -14.56
N PHE A 338 11.06 -5.45 -14.22
CA PHE A 338 9.67 -5.88 -14.24
C PHE A 338 8.96 -5.50 -12.94
N THR A 339 7.98 -4.63 -13.03
CA THR A 339 7.25 -4.14 -11.85
C THR A 339 6.29 -5.17 -11.27
N GLY A 340 5.87 -6.16 -12.06
CA GLY A 340 4.79 -7.08 -11.73
C GLY A 340 3.40 -6.43 -11.76
N ASP A 341 3.28 -5.21 -12.27
CA ASP A 341 2.02 -4.50 -12.46
C ASP A 341 1.68 -4.41 -13.96
N GLY A 342 0.41 -4.43 -14.27
CA GLY A 342 -0.15 -4.07 -15.56
C GLY A 342 -0.49 -2.57 -15.60
N ALA A 343 -0.45 -1.97 -16.78
CA ALA A 343 -0.85 -0.58 -16.93
C ALA A 343 -1.43 -0.32 -18.34
N ARG A 344 -2.22 0.75 -18.43
CA ARG A 344 -2.74 1.30 -19.68
C ARG A 344 -2.17 2.70 -19.90
N ARG A 345 -1.79 3.00 -21.15
CA ARG A 345 -1.27 4.32 -21.53
C ARG A 345 -2.18 4.93 -22.59
N ASP A 346 -2.82 6.06 -22.29
CA ASP A 346 -3.68 6.76 -23.21
C ASP A 346 -2.91 7.55 -24.29
N ARG A 347 -3.65 8.25 -25.17
CA ARG A 347 -3.07 9.07 -26.26
C ARG A 347 -2.26 10.25 -25.76
N ASP A 348 -2.58 10.77 -24.58
CA ASP A 348 -1.83 11.88 -23.95
C ASP A 348 -0.56 11.38 -23.26
N GLY A 349 -0.35 10.03 -23.26
CA GLY A 349 0.78 9.37 -22.61
C GLY A 349 0.62 9.25 -21.09
N ASP A 350 -0.62 9.35 -20.59
CA ASP A 350 -0.93 9.16 -19.17
C ASP A 350 -1.13 7.68 -18.86
N TYR A 351 -0.50 7.24 -17.79
CA TYR A 351 -0.57 5.87 -17.28
C TYR A 351 -1.72 5.72 -16.27
N ARG A 352 -2.42 4.61 -16.38
CA ARG A 352 -3.33 4.08 -15.38
C ARG A 352 -2.85 2.69 -14.99
N ILE A 353 -2.66 2.43 -13.72
CA ILE A 353 -2.27 1.12 -13.22
C ILE A 353 -3.53 0.24 -13.16
N THR A 354 -3.46 -0.94 -13.80
CA THR A 354 -4.60 -1.89 -13.89
C THR A 354 -4.53 -3.00 -12.84
N GLY A 355 -3.48 -3.00 -12.01
CA GLY A 355 -3.29 -3.95 -10.93
C GLY A 355 -2.09 -4.87 -11.13
N ARG A 356 -1.96 -5.87 -10.26
CA ARG A 356 -0.88 -6.86 -10.32
C ARG A 356 -1.08 -7.82 -11.51
N VAL A 357 0.00 -8.13 -12.20
CA VAL A 357 -0.02 -9.11 -13.31
C VAL A 357 -0.38 -10.51 -12.81
N ASP A 358 -0.03 -10.85 -11.56
CA ASP A 358 -0.39 -12.10 -10.90
C ASP A 358 -1.83 -12.10 -10.33
N ASP A 359 -2.50 -10.95 -10.31
CA ASP A 359 -3.92 -10.80 -9.97
C ASP A 359 -4.83 -10.74 -11.22
N VAL A 360 -4.28 -10.93 -12.41
CA VAL A 360 -5.05 -11.05 -13.66
C VAL A 360 -5.76 -12.41 -13.71
N ILE A 361 -7.02 -12.40 -14.11
CA ILE A 361 -7.86 -13.60 -14.27
C ILE A 361 -7.94 -13.96 -15.75
N ASN A 362 -7.69 -15.22 -16.07
CA ASN A 362 -7.84 -15.74 -17.45
C ASN A 362 -9.19 -16.44 -17.62
N VAL A 363 -10.18 -15.70 -18.09
CA VAL A 363 -11.54 -16.22 -18.31
C VAL A 363 -11.71 -16.59 -19.78
N SER A 364 -11.86 -17.88 -20.10
CA SER A 364 -12.07 -18.36 -21.46
C SER A 364 -11.04 -17.83 -22.48
N GLY A 365 -9.79 -17.71 -22.06
CA GLY A 365 -8.70 -17.19 -22.88
C GLY A 365 -8.56 -15.67 -22.92
N HIS A 366 -9.44 -14.93 -22.28
CA HIS A 366 -9.35 -13.48 -22.13
C HIS A 366 -8.71 -13.11 -20.81
N ARG A 367 -7.79 -12.16 -20.87
CA ARG A 367 -7.06 -11.65 -19.70
C ARG A 367 -7.82 -10.45 -19.14
N LEU A 368 -8.31 -10.55 -17.90
CA LEU A 368 -9.07 -9.52 -17.21
C LEU A 368 -8.34 -9.05 -15.97
N GLY A 369 -8.15 -7.74 -15.84
CA GLY A 369 -7.61 -7.13 -14.62
C GLY A 369 -8.65 -7.16 -13.51
N THR A 370 -8.27 -7.62 -12.31
CA THR A 370 -9.18 -7.61 -11.16
C THR A 370 -9.64 -6.21 -10.80
N ALA A 371 -8.73 -5.24 -10.87
CA ALA A 371 -9.00 -3.84 -10.54
C ALA A 371 -10.10 -3.20 -11.42
N GLU A 372 -10.17 -3.56 -12.71
CA GLU A 372 -11.23 -3.03 -13.60
C GLU A 372 -12.60 -3.57 -13.21
N ILE A 373 -12.66 -4.85 -12.80
CA ILE A 373 -13.92 -5.47 -12.37
C ILE A 373 -14.35 -4.89 -11.02
N GLU A 374 -13.39 -4.71 -10.08
CA GLU A 374 -13.62 -4.08 -8.78
C GLU A 374 -14.17 -2.65 -8.94
N GLU A 375 -13.58 -1.85 -9.82
CA GLU A 375 -14.04 -0.50 -10.10
C GLU A 375 -15.46 -0.48 -10.67
N ALA A 376 -15.78 -1.37 -11.60
CA ALA A 376 -17.13 -1.46 -12.17
C ALA A 376 -18.19 -1.90 -11.12
N MET A 377 -17.78 -2.62 -10.07
CA MET A 377 -18.65 -2.95 -8.94
C MET A 377 -18.78 -1.79 -7.97
N ASP A 378 -17.68 -1.06 -7.70
CA ASP A 378 -17.63 0.07 -6.78
C ASP A 378 -18.45 1.27 -7.30
N GLU A 379 -18.75 1.34 -8.61
CA GLU A 379 -19.69 2.33 -9.17
C GLU A 379 -21.15 2.13 -8.71
N HIS A 380 -21.47 0.97 -8.15
CA HIS A 380 -22.82 0.72 -7.63
C HIS A 380 -23.00 1.47 -6.28
N PRO A 381 -24.06 2.30 -6.13
CA PRO A 381 -24.20 3.23 -4.99
C PRO A 381 -24.31 2.55 -3.62
N LEU A 382 -24.62 1.27 -3.56
CA LEU A 382 -24.70 0.51 -2.30
C LEU A 382 -23.45 -0.32 -2.00
N VAL A 383 -22.45 -0.33 -2.88
CA VAL A 383 -21.17 -1.00 -2.67
C VAL A 383 -20.24 -0.05 -1.94
N SER A 384 -19.68 -0.52 -0.83
CA SER A 384 -18.63 0.21 -0.09
C SER A 384 -17.24 -0.13 -0.63
N GLU A 385 -17.04 -1.39 -1.01
CA GLU A 385 -15.76 -1.88 -1.51
C GLU A 385 -15.93 -3.28 -2.11
N ALA A 386 -15.20 -3.56 -3.18
CA ALA A 386 -15.12 -4.89 -3.77
C ALA A 386 -13.68 -5.39 -3.88
N ALA A 387 -13.51 -6.72 -3.83
CA ALA A 387 -12.26 -7.38 -4.14
C ALA A 387 -12.52 -8.62 -5.00
N VAL A 388 -11.81 -8.72 -6.10
CA VAL A 388 -12.02 -9.79 -7.10
C VAL A 388 -10.79 -10.70 -7.17
N VAL A 389 -11.03 -12.00 -7.25
CA VAL A 389 -9.99 -13.02 -7.45
C VAL A 389 -10.43 -14.06 -8.45
N GLY A 390 -9.46 -14.67 -9.13
CA GLY A 390 -9.72 -15.87 -9.91
C GLY A 390 -9.82 -17.11 -9.02
N TYR A 391 -10.68 -18.03 -9.39
CA TYR A 391 -10.75 -19.38 -8.81
C TYR A 391 -10.76 -20.43 -9.94
N PRO A 392 -10.35 -21.69 -9.69
CA PRO A 392 -10.40 -22.75 -10.70
C PRO A 392 -11.86 -22.99 -11.16
N HIS A 393 -12.07 -23.01 -12.46
CA HIS A 393 -13.40 -23.22 -13.06
C HIS A 393 -13.30 -24.23 -14.20
N ASP A 394 -14.07 -25.31 -14.18
CA ASP A 394 -13.97 -26.47 -15.09
C ASP A 394 -14.12 -26.11 -16.58
N VAL A 395 -14.94 -25.12 -16.89
CA VAL A 395 -15.24 -24.74 -18.30
C VAL A 395 -14.41 -23.55 -18.76
N LYS A 396 -14.20 -22.54 -17.89
CA LYS A 396 -13.56 -21.26 -18.24
C LYS A 396 -12.06 -21.23 -17.99
N GLY A 397 -11.50 -22.28 -17.36
CA GLY A 397 -10.15 -22.28 -16.81
C GLY A 397 -10.10 -21.54 -15.48
N GLN A 398 -10.44 -20.27 -15.47
CA GLN A 398 -10.67 -19.50 -14.25
C GLN A 398 -12.06 -18.84 -14.30
N GLY A 399 -12.74 -18.83 -13.16
CA GLY A 399 -13.94 -18.05 -12.91
C GLY A 399 -13.65 -16.81 -12.09
N ILE A 400 -14.60 -15.91 -12.02
CA ILE A 400 -14.51 -14.63 -11.31
C ILE A 400 -15.26 -14.73 -9.99
N TYR A 401 -14.53 -14.66 -8.87
CA TYR A 401 -15.09 -14.66 -7.53
C TYR A 401 -14.96 -13.27 -6.92
N ALA A 402 -16.08 -12.61 -6.64
CA ALA A 402 -16.12 -11.25 -6.12
C ALA A 402 -16.55 -11.24 -4.66
N TYR A 403 -15.76 -10.63 -3.81
CA TYR A 403 -16.09 -10.30 -2.43
C TYR A 403 -16.59 -8.87 -2.38
N VAL A 404 -17.82 -8.66 -1.92
CA VAL A 404 -18.46 -7.34 -1.94
C VAL A 404 -18.88 -6.95 -0.52
N THR A 405 -18.44 -5.80 -0.07
CA THR A 405 -18.87 -5.16 1.18
C THR A 405 -19.87 -4.05 0.84
N LEU A 406 -21.05 -4.11 1.43
CA LEU A 406 -22.10 -3.11 1.25
C LEU A 406 -21.94 -1.93 2.23
N LEU A 407 -22.57 -0.82 1.93
CA LEU A 407 -22.66 0.32 2.85
C LEU A 407 -23.38 -0.08 4.15
N VAL A 408 -22.99 0.53 5.25
CA VAL A 408 -23.57 0.28 6.57
C VAL A 408 -25.09 0.50 6.55
N GLY A 409 -25.82 -0.50 7.00
CA GLY A 409 -27.30 -0.47 7.02
C GLY A 409 -27.96 -1.01 5.75
N THR A 410 -27.16 -1.49 4.78
CA THR A 410 -27.68 -2.18 3.58
C THR A 410 -27.65 -3.69 3.81
N GLU A 411 -28.80 -4.33 3.65
CA GLU A 411 -28.90 -5.80 3.73
C GLU A 411 -28.66 -6.42 2.34
N PRO A 412 -27.90 -7.51 2.24
CA PRO A 412 -27.69 -8.24 1.00
C PRO A 412 -29.00 -8.72 0.37
N SER A 413 -29.14 -8.56 -0.94
CA SER A 413 -30.31 -9.07 -1.69
C SER A 413 -29.92 -9.54 -3.09
N ASP A 414 -30.79 -10.38 -3.68
CA ASP A 414 -30.62 -10.84 -5.07
C ASP A 414 -30.79 -9.71 -6.08
N ASP A 415 -31.53 -8.67 -5.74
CA ASP A 415 -31.71 -7.51 -6.63
C ASP A 415 -30.43 -6.67 -6.67
N ILE A 416 -29.82 -6.36 -5.53
CA ILE A 416 -28.50 -5.69 -5.48
C ILE A 416 -27.45 -6.52 -6.23
N LYS A 417 -27.48 -7.86 -6.08
CA LYS A 417 -26.59 -8.75 -6.82
C LYS A 417 -26.73 -8.59 -8.33
N LYS A 418 -27.98 -8.57 -8.84
CA LYS A 418 -28.25 -8.39 -10.26
C LYS A 418 -27.81 -7.02 -10.75
N GLU A 419 -28.03 -5.97 -9.97
CA GLU A 419 -27.64 -4.61 -10.30
C GLU A 419 -26.13 -4.47 -10.40
N ILE A 420 -25.35 -5.03 -9.47
CA ILE A 420 -23.89 -5.07 -9.52
C ILE A 420 -23.41 -5.84 -10.76
N ILE A 421 -23.97 -7.00 -11.04
CA ILE A 421 -23.65 -7.78 -12.24
C ILE A 421 -23.94 -6.97 -13.50
N GLN A 422 -25.07 -6.26 -13.53
CA GLN A 422 -25.44 -5.43 -14.68
C GLN A 422 -24.49 -4.25 -14.85
N SER A 423 -24.01 -3.63 -13.77
CA SER A 423 -22.98 -2.59 -13.80
C SER A 423 -21.70 -3.10 -14.48
N VAL A 424 -21.17 -4.22 -14.01
CA VAL A 424 -19.96 -4.85 -14.59
C VAL A 424 -20.18 -5.17 -16.08
N ARG A 425 -21.34 -5.72 -16.46
CA ARG A 425 -21.64 -6.06 -17.85
C ARG A 425 -21.76 -4.83 -18.74
N SER A 426 -22.28 -3.73 -18.21
CA SER A 426 -22.44 -2.48 -18.96
C SER A 426 -21.13 -1.75 -19.17
N ILE A 427 -20.23 -1.79 -18.18
CA ILE A 427 -18.96 -1.06 -18.17
C ILE A 427 -17.87 -1.82 -18.92
N ILE A 428 -17.74 -3.13 -18.67
CA ILE A 428 -16.65 -3.95 -19.22
C ILE A 428 -17.15 -4.90 -20.30
N GLY A 429 -18.30 -5.52 -20.07
CA GLY A 429 -18.88 -6.50 -20.98
C GLY A 429 -19.19 -7.86 -20.30
N PRO A 430 -19.91 -8.75 -21.02
CA PRO A 430 -20.38 -10.02 -20.47
C PRO A 430 -19.26 -10.96 -19.99
N ILE A 431 -18.06 -10.85 -20.59
CA ILE A 431 -16.92 -11.70 -20.26
C ILE A 431 -16.42 -11.50 -18.83
N ALA A 432 -16.59 -10.29 -18.28
CA ALA A 432 -16.18 -9.92 -16.93
C ALA A 432 -17.25 -10.19 -15.86
N THR A 433 -18.35 -10.83 -16.23
CA THR A 433 -19.45 -11.14 -15.30
C THR A 433 -18.96 -12.03 -14.15
N PRO A 434 -19.08 -11.62 -12.89
CA PRO A 434 -18.75 -12.46 -11.74
C PRO A 434 -19.59 -13.72 -11.72
N ASP A 435 -18.92 -14.86 -11.54
CA ASP A 435 -19.62 -16.17 -11.33
C ASP A 435 -20.21 -16.24 -9.93
N VAL A 436 -19.47 -15.65 -8.98
CA VAL A 436 -19.87 -15.62 -7.57
C VAL A 436 -19.77 -14.20 -7.03
N ILE A 437 -20.81 -13.75 -6.33
CA ILE A 437 -20.77 -12.61 -5.42
C ILE A 437 -20.89 -13.15 -4.00
N HIS A 438 -19.83 -12.93 -3.21
CA HIS A 438 -19.75 -13.27 -1.79
C HIS A 438 -19.90 -12.00 -0.97
N TRP A 439 -20.97 -11.90 -0.22
CA TRP A 439 -21.22 -10.78 0.68
C TRP A 439 -20.25 -10.84 1.85
N ALA A 440 -19.27 -9.93 1.87
CA ALA A 440 -18.21 -9.88 2.86
C ALA A 440 -18.54 -8.82 3.92
N PRO A 441 -18.47 -9.14 5.23
CA PRO A 441 -18.64 -8.12 6.27
C PRO A 441 -17.50 -7.10 6.27
N ALA A 442 -16.31 -7.50 5.84
CA ALA A 442 -15.14 -6.69 5.58
C ALA A 442 -14.14 -7.47 4.71
N LEU A 443 -13.19 -6.78 4.09
CA LEU A 443 -12.10 -7.40 3.34
C LEU A 443 -10.87 -7.62 4.24
N PRO A 444 -10.09 -8.71 4.04
CA PRO A 444 -8.88 -8.96 4.81
C PRO A 444 -7.76 -7.99 4.37
N LYS A 445 -7.48 -7.01 5.21
CA LYS A 445 -6.50 -5.95 4.94
C LYS A 445 -5.31 -6.02 5.87
N THR A 446 -4.16 -5.64 5.36
CA THR A 446 -3.00 -5.34 6.20
C THR A 446 -3.26 -4.10 7.05
N ARG A 447 -2.41 -3.85 8.04
CA ARG A 447 -2.49 -2.62 8.85
C ARG A 447 -2.32 -1.34 8.03
N SER A 448 -1.70 -1.42 6.85
CA SER A 448 -1.59 -0.32 5.89
C SER A 448 -2.82 -0.16 4.97
N GLY A 449 -3.84 -0.99 5.14
CA GLY A 449 -5.06 -0.96 4.32
C GLY A 449 -5.03 -1.81 3.05
N LYS A 450 -3.89 -2.42 2.69
CA LYS A 450 -3.77 -3.25 1.48
C LYS A 450 -4.57 -4.54 1.63
N ILE A 451 -5.45 -4.84 0.66
CA ILE A 451 -6.22 -6.07 0.58
C ILE A 451 -5.29 -7.26 0.36
N MET A 452 -5.45 -8.29 1.16
CA MET A 452 -4.66 -9.52 1.04
C MET A 452 -5.33 -10.54 0.10
N ARG A 453 -5.30 -10.26 -1.21
CA ARG A 453 -5.95 -11.09 -2.24
C ARG A 453 -5.50 -12.54 -2.21
N ARG A 454 -4.29 -12.83 -1.76
CA ARG A 454 -3.81 -14.20 -1.56
C ARG A 454 -4.73 -15.02 -0.64
N ILE A 455 -5.23 -14.41 0.44
CA ILE A 455 -6.16 -15.06 1.36
C ILE A 455 -7.50 -15.26 0.68
N LEU A 456 -8.03 -14.23 0.02
CA LEU A 456 -9.29 -14.29 -0.72
C LEU A 456 -9.28 -15.38 -1.80
N ARG A 457 -8.19 -15.48 -2.55
CA ARG A 457 -7.99 -16.50 -3.60
C ARG A 457 -8.04 -17.92 -3.02
N LYS A 458 -7.38 -18.15 -1.90
CA LYS A 458 -7.38 -19.45 -1.22
C LYS A 458 -8.76 -19.82 -0.66
N ILE A 459 -9.48 -18.85 -0.10
CA ILE A 459 -10.86 -19.07 0.35
C ILE A 459 -11.75 -19.39 -0.85
N ALA A 460 -11.68 -18.64 -1.95
CA ALA A 460 -12.44 -18.91 -3.17
C ALA A 460 -12.17 -20.31 -3.74
N ALA A 461 -10.90 -20.75 -3.75
CA ALA A 461 -10.47 -22.07 -4.20
C ALA A 461 -10.70 -23.21 -3.18
N ASN A 462 -11.28 -22.91 -2.01
CA ASN A 462 -11.48 -23.87 -0.89
C ASN A 462 -10.18 -24.45 -0.31
N GLU A 463 -9.09 -23.68 -0.34
CA GLU A 463 -7.77 -24.05 0.18
C GLU A 463 -7.52 -23.46 1.59
N VAL A 464 -8.54 -23.56 2.47
CA VAL A 464 -8.56 -22.87 3.76
C VAL A 464 -7.51 -23.35 4.77
N ASP A 465 -7.02 -24.58 4.62
CA ASP A 465 -5.97 -25.14 5.49
C ASP A 465 -4.57 -24.57 5.21
N SER A 466 -4.39 -23.87 4.08
CA SER A 466 -3.10 -23.40 3.60
C SER A 466 -3.03 -21.87 3.43
N LEU A 467 -3.76 -21.09 4.22
CA LEU A 467 -3.85 -19.63 4.08
C LEU A 467 -2.50 -18.88 4.21
N GLY A 468 -1.50 -19.53 4.83
CA GLY A 468 -0.18 -18.93 5.08
C GLY A 468 -0.21 -17.86 6.18
N ASP A 469 0.76 -16.95 6.18
CA ASP A 469 0.88 -15.93 7.22
C ASP A 469 -0.26 -14.91 7.19
N VAL A 470 -1.04 -14.87 8.25
CA VAL A 470 -2.14 -13.93 8.50
C VAL A 470 -1.82 -12.91 9.59
N SER A 471 -0.58 -12.90 10.12
CA SER A 471 -0.16 -12.06 11.24
C SER A 471 -0.13 -10.57 10.93
N THR A 472 -0.05 -10.22 9.65
CA THR A 472 -0.03 -8.83 9.16
C THR A 472 -1.42 -8.22 9.00
N LEU A 473 -2.48 -9.02 9.18
CA LEU A 473 -3.85 -8.52 9.10
C LEU A 473 -4.16 -7.52 10.22
N ALA A 474 -4.87 -6.47 9.85
CA ALA A 474 -5.39 -5.49 10.82
C ALA A 474 -6.44 -6.14 11.74
N GLU A 475 -7.31 -6.98 11.17
CA GLU A 475 -8.39 -7.70 11.86
C GLU A 475 -8.39 -9.18 11.44
N PRO A 476 -7.66 -10.04 12.15
CA PRO A 476 -7.59 -11.48 11.80
C PRO A 476 -8.93 -12.22 11.86
N GLY A 477 -9.92 -11.70 12.61
CA GLY A 477 -11.25 -12.28 12.73
C GLY A 477 -12.03 -12.35 11.42
N VAL A 478 -11.82 -11.38 10.52
CA VAL A 478 -12.47 -11.29 9.20
C VAL A 478 -12.28 -12.56 8.38
N VAL A 479 -11.12 -13.21 8.49
CA VAL A 479 -10.84 -14.45 7.74
C VAL A 479 -11.81 -15.56 8.10
N LYS A 480 -12.15 -15.69 9.38
CA LYS A 480 -13.12 -16.71 9.85
C LYS A 480 -14.53 -16.44 9.30
N ASP A 481 -14.92 -15.18 9.26
CA ASP A 481 -16.23 -14.79 8.74
C ASP A 481 -16.32 -15.04 7.22
N LEU A 482 -15.25 -14.74 6.47
CA LEU A 482 -15.17 -15.05 5.04
C LEU A 482 -15.18 -16.55 4.75
N ILE A 483 -14.50 -17.36 5.54
CA ILE A 483 -14.54 -18.83 5.40
C ILE A 483 -15.96 -19.35 5.64
N LYS A 484 -16.62 -18.84 6.68
CA LYS A 484 -17.99 -19.24 7.03
C LYS A 484 -19.02 -18.81 5.98
N GLY A 485 -18.82 -17.66 5.37
CA GLY A 485 -19.68 -17.11 4.32
C GLY A 485 -19.34 -17.59 2.91
N ARG A 486 -18.37 -18.50 2.74
CA ARG A 486 -17.94 -18.97 1.43
C ARG A 486 -19.13 -19.56 0.66
N VAL A 487 -19.25 -19.11 -0.60
CA VAL A 487 -20.24 -19.63 -1.54
C VAL A 487 -19.62 -20.79 -2.30
N ASP A 488 -20.25 -21.96 -2.27
CA ASP A 488 -19.82 -23.12 -3.04
C ASP A 488 -20.03 -22.87 -4.55
N VAL A 489 -19.08 -23.32 -5.35
CA VAL A 489 -19.00 -23.08 -6.81
C VAL A 489 -19.05 -24.41 -7.52
#